data_56e1f4e3941142dec0453501135bfc30
#
_entry.id   56e1f4e3941142dec0453501135bfc30
#
_cell.length_a   1.000
_cell.length_b   1.000
_cell.length_c   1.000
_cell.angle_alpha   90.00
_cell.angle_beta   90.00
_cell.angle_gamma   90.00
#
_symmetry.space_group_name_H-M   'P 1'
#
loop_
_entity.id
_entity.type
_entity.pdbx_description
1 polymer ?
#
loop_
_entity_poly.entity_id
_entity_poly.type
_entity_poly.pdbx_seq_one_letter_code
_entity_poly.pdbx_strand_id
1 'polypeptide(L)'
;TNRIMLGGVTDLYGSSNGALKIAGSSTWASAQALPEETFTQEDIEELKQLAVKCEEIGDKIDQLTKRKNNSKNVSELVYKLSMQLGLSQGQSMVNFCAAMIYDAGFLGVDPEIWNIEKLSEEQKAQIEEHVSLAEKYLDFVPKKYWQIFDDASKKHHENLDGTGYPNHLKDKDIPQIARLIRVAETYVSMSSRRNYRNAVDKETAIQRLMEKPEYYDRDVVAVLDQIV
;
A
#
# COMPACT_ATOMS: atom_id res chain seq x y z
N THR A 1 14.77 6.17 17.32
CA THR A 1 13.74 7.19 17.08
C THR A 1 13.85 7.67 15.66
N ASN A 2 13.31 6.89 14.75
CA ASN A 2 13.37 7.22 13.34
C ASN A 2 12.20 8.14 12.99
N ARG A 3 12.50 9.39 12.89
CA ARG A 3 11.66 10.35 12.23
C ARG A 3 11.62 10.03 10.75
N ILE A 4 10.59 9.36 10.27
CA ILE A 4 10.14 9.62 8.93
C ILE A 4 9.49 10.98 9.01
N MET A 5 10.28 11.94 8.69
CA MET A 5 9.75 13.26 8.49
C MET A 5 9.03 13.23 7.17
N LEU A 6 7.85 13.76 7.15
CA LEU A 6 7.25 14.19 5.90
C LEU A 6 8.09 15.23 5.16
N GLY A 7 8.97 15.93 5.86
CA GLY A 7 10.15 16.56 5.25
C GLY A 7 10.94 15.55 4.42
N GLY A 8 11.11 14.31 4.88
CA GLY A 8 11.75 13.27 4.10
C GLY A 8 10.96 12.84 2.86
N VAL A 9 9.65 12.82 2.90
CA VAL A 9 8.82 12.51 1.71
C VAL A 9 8.83 13.66 0.73
N THR A 10 8.83 14.89 1.20
CA THR A 10 8.97 16.08 0.34
C THR A 10 10.41 16.33 -0.11
N ASP A 11 11.42 15.97 0.69
CA ASP A 11 12.83 16.16 0.36
C ASP A 11 13.37 15.04 -0.54
N LEU A 12 12.86 13.82 -0.41
CA LEU A 12 13.24 12.69 -1.28
C LEU A 12 12.75 12.87 -2.73
N TYR A 13 11.72 13.66 -2.94
CA TYR A 13 11.06 13.81 -4.24
C TYR A 13 10.79 15.27 -4.60
N GLY A 14 11.74 16.13 -4.28
CA GLY A 14 11.76 17.50 -4.78
C GLY A 14 11.48 17.49 -6.29
N SER A 15 10.38 18.12 -6.68
CA SER A 15 9.96 18.51 -8.03
C SER A 15 10.67 17.78 -9.19
N SER A 16 10.39 16.50 -9.39
CA SER A 16 10.69 15.90 -10.67
C SER A 16 9.61 16.36 -11.66
N ASN A 17 9.92 17.38 -12.45
CA ASN A 17 9.12 17.87 -13.57
C ASN A 17 9.06 16.86 -14.72
N GLY A 18 8.96 15.59 -14.43
CA GLY A 18 8.91 14.53 -15.40
C GLY A 18 7.89 13.49 -15.02
N ALA A 19 6.60 13.87 -14.95
CA ALA A 19 5.54 12.87 -14.98
C ALA A 19 5.71 12.04 -16.26
N LEU A 20 6.11 10.80 -16.14
CA LEU A 20 6.15 9.86 -17.24
C LEU A 20 4.72 9.73 -17.78
N LYS A 21 4.50 10.22 -18.98
CA LYS A 21 3.25 9.98 -19.71
C LYS A 21 3.21 8.52 -20.09
N ILE A 22 2.51 7.73 -19.31
CA ILE A 22 2.16 6.37 -19.70
C ILE A 22 1.07 6.50 -20.75
N ALA A 23 1.33 6.01 -21.95
CA ALA A 23 0.33 5.99 -23.02
C ALA A 23 -0.87 5.16 -22.53
N GLY A 24 -2.05 5.79 -22.42
CA GLY A 24 -3.29 5.18 -21.92
C GLY A 24 -3.62 5.42 -20.45
N SER A 25 -2.83 6.24 -19.74
CA SER A 25 -2.97 6.45 -18.30
C SER A 25 -4.12 7.36 -17.85
N SER A 26 -5.02 7.76 -18.74
CA SER A 26 -6.19 8.60 -18.38
C SER A 26 -7.11 7.99 -17.33
N THR A 27 -7.03 6.67 -17.10
CA THR A 27 -7.81 5.96 -16.08
C THR A 27 -7.29 6.17 -14.67
N TRP A 28 -5.98 6.49 -14.47
CA TRP A 28 -5.41 6.72 -13.15
C TRP A 28 -5.69 8.11 -12.61
N ALA A 29 -5.84 9.11 -13.49
CA ALA A 29 -6.10 10.49 -13.09
C ALA A 29 -7.59 10.78 -12.84
N SER A 30 -8.53 9.98 -13.39
CA SER A 30 -9.92 10.41 -13.49
C SER A 30 -10.93 9.68 -12.62
N ALA A 31 -10.66 8.45 -12.15
CA ALA A 31 -11.74 7.60 -11.67
C ALA A 31 -12.04 7.65 -10.16
N GLN A 32 -11.11 8.07 -9.31
CA GLN A 32 -11.27 8.21 -7.85
C GLN A 32 -10.34 9.26 -7.24
N ALA A 33 -9.69 10.06 -8.06
CA ALA A 33 -8.79 11.10 -7.59
C ALA A 33 -9.59 12.18 -6.85
N LEU A 34 -9.23 12.46 -5.61
CA LEU A 34 -9.64 13.68 -4.96
C LEU A 34 -9.07 14.84 -5.79
N PRO A 35 -9.89 15.81 -6.24
CA PRO A 35 -9.38 16.92 -7.02
C PRO A 35 -8.26 17.64 -6.27
N GLU A 36 -7.18 18.01 -6.94
CA GLU A 36 -6.06 18.73 -6.34
C GLU A 36 -6.50 20.02 -5.64
N GLU A 37 -7.53 20.64 -6.19
CA GLU A 37 -8.21 21.83 -5.64
C GLU A 37 -8.81 21.60 -4.24
N THR A 38 -8.96 20.33 -3.78
CA THR A 38 -9.48 20.02 -2.45
C THR A 38 -8.41 20.03 -1.36
N PHE A 39 -7.13 20.09 -1.71
CA PHE A 39 -6.04 20.09 -0.74
C PHE A 39 -5.54 21.52 -0.47
N THR A 40 -5.94 22.07 0.68
CA THR A 40 -5.42 23.32 1.21
C THR A 40 -4.10 23.08 1.95
N GLN A 41 -3.42 24.18 2.31
CA GLN A 41 -2.23 24.08 3.17
C GLN A 41 -2.58 23.46 4.53
N GLU A 42 -3.77 23.74 5.04
CA GLU A 42 -4.28 23.14 6.28
C GLU A 42 -4.48 21.61 6.12
N ASP A 43 -5.01 21.18 4.98
CA ASP A 43 -5.14 19.75 4.67
C ASP A 43 -3.77 19.04 4.63
N ILE A 44 -2.76 19.69 4.07
CA ILE A 44 -1.39 19.14 4.03
C ILE A 44 -0.81 19.01 5.43
N GLU A 45 -1.00 20.01 6.30
CA GLU A 45 -0.56 19.93 7.71
C GLU A 45 -1.30 18.82 8.48
N GLU A 46 -2.60 18.66 8.26
CA GLU A 46 -3.41 17.58 8.82
C GLU A 46 -2.88 16.22 8.37
N LEU A 47 -2.55 16.07 7.08
CA LEU A 47 -1.97 14.84 6.54
C LEU A 47 -0.60 14.52 7.13
N LYS A 48 0.22 15.53 7.44
CA LYS A 48 1.49 15.32 8.14
C LYS A 48 1.28 14.75 9.55
N GLN A 49 0.30 15.24 10.27
CA GLN A 49 -0.04 14.72 11.60
C GLN A 49 -0.62 13.30 11.51
N LEU A 50 -1.47 13.06 10.52
CA LEU A 50 -2.04 11.73 10.24
C LEU A 50 -0.93 10.71 9.93
N ALA A 51 0.07 11.10 9.16
CA ALA A 51 1.19 10.23 8.82
C ALA A 51 2.01 9.82 10.05
N VAL A 52 2.22 10.72 11.00
CA VAL A 52 2.88 10.38 12.27
C VAL A 52 2.11 9.29 13.02
N LYS A 53 0.79 9.43 13.10
CA LYS A 53 -0.08 8.43 13.74
C LYS A 53 -0.05 7.10 13.00
N CYS A 54 -0.10 7.12 11.68
CA CYS A 54 -0.02 5.91 10.86
C CYS A 54 1.33 5.23 11.00
N GLU A 55 2.43 5.98 11.11
CA GLU A 55 3.77 5.41 11.34
C GLU A 55 3.84 4.65 12.66
N GLU A 56 3.29 5.21 13.73
CA GLU A 56 3.24 4.52 15.04
C GLU A 56 2.51 3.18 14.94
N ILE A 57 1.39 3.14 14.24
CA ILE A 57 0.60 1.92 14.03
C ILE A 57 1.35 0.95 13.12
N GLY A 58 1.94 1.43 12.04
CA GLY A 58 2.75 0.63 11.12
C GLY A 58 3.92 -0.06 11.80
N ASP A 59 4.61 0.64 12.70
CA ASP A 59 5.70 0.06 13.50
C ASP A 59 5.20 -1.07 14.40
N LYS A 60 4.03 -0.92 15.02
CA LYS A 60 3.42 -1.99 15.82
C LYS A 60 3.07 -3.21 14.97
N ILE A 61 2.53 -2.99 13.79
CA ILE A 61 2.21 -4.07 12.85
C ILE A 61 3.48 -4.82 12.45
N ASP A 62 4.54 -4.10 12.10
CA ASP A 62 5.81 -4.70 11.68
C ASP A 62 6.47 -5.49 12.79
N GLN A 63 6.43 -5.00 14.03
CA GLN A 63 6.91 -5.73 15.19
C GLN A 63 6.13 -7.03 15.43
N LEU A 64 4.80 -6.94 15.39
CA LEU A 64 3.92 -8.10 15.58
C LEU A 64 4.16 -9.17 14.51
N THR A 65 4.22 -8.77 13.25
CA THR A 65 4.35 -9.67 12.11
C THR A 65 5.78 -10.07 11.79
N LYS A 66 6.76 -9.52 12.53
CA LYS A 66 8.19 -9.77 12.33
C LYS A 66 8.68 -9.44 10.91
N ARG A 67 8.03 -8.47 10.28
CA ARG A 67 8.39 -7.97 8.94
C ARG A 67 9.05 -6.59 9.07
N LYS A 68 10.35 -6.59 9.28
CA LYS A 68 11.12 -5.36 9.53
C LYS A 68 10.92 -4.32 8.42
N ASN A 69 10.49 -3.14 8.82
CA ASN A 69 10.25 -1.98 7.93
C ASN A 69 9.24 -2.22 6.79
N ASN A 70 8.41 -3.25 6.88
CA ASN A 70 7.46 -3.55 5.80
C ASN A 70 6.48 -2.39 5.54
N SER A 71 5.82 -1.90 6.57
CA SER A 71 4.86 -0.79 6.45
C SER A 71 5.51 0.46 5.87
N LYS A 72 6.71 0.79 6.32
CA LYS A 72 7.49 1.92 5.80
C LYS A 72 7.83 1.73 4.33
N ASN A 73 8.40 0.59 3.97
CA ASN A 73 8.84 0.33 2.59
C ASN A 73 7.65 0.30 1.62
N VAL A 74 6.53 -0.31 2.01
CA VAL A 74 5.32 -0.34 1.18
C VAL A 74 4.74 1.06 1.01
N SER A 75 4.62 1.83 2.10
CA SER A 75 4.05 3.18 2.03
C SER A 75 4.90 4.15 1.21
N GLU A 76 6.22 4.12 1.34
CA GLU A 76 7.13 4.92 0.53
C GLU A 76 7.01 4.57 -0.95
N LEU A 77 6.92 3.29 -1.27
CA LEU A 77 6.77 2.82 -2.63
C LEU A 77 5.42 3.23 -3.23
N VAL A 78 4.34 3.10 -2.46
CA VAL A 78 3.00 3.56 -2.88
C VAL A 78 2.99 5.06 -3.15
N TYR A 79 3.65 5.86 -2.32
CA TYR A 79 3.79 7.31 -2.57
C TYR A 79 4.48 7.58 -3.91
N LYS A 80 5.63 6.95 -4.16
CA LYS A 80 6.39 7.10 -5.41
C LYS A 80 5.57 6.70 -6.62
N LEU A 81 4.92 5.55 -6.54
CA LEU A 81 4.03 5.06 -7.60
C LEU A 81 2.90 6.04 -7.87
N SER A 82 2.25 6.55 -6.82
CA SER A 82 1.16 7.52 -6.94
C SER A 82 1.61 8.78 -7.67
N MET A 83 2.75 9.35 -7.29
CA MET A 83 3.30 10.55 -7.94
C MET A 83 3.65 10.29 -9.41
N GLN A 84 4.29 9.19 -9.72
CA GLN A 84 4.67 8.84 -11.10
C GLN A 84 3.48 8.51 -11.99
N LEU A 85 2.40 7.99 -11.42
CA LEU A 85 1.14 7.76 -12.14
C LEU A 85 0.33 9.04 -12.38
N GLY A 86 0.81 10.19 -11.88
CA GLY A 86 0.20 11.49 -12.12
C GLY A 86 -0.86 11.90 -11.10
N LEU A 87 -0.96 11.21 -9.96
CA LEU A 87 -1.81 11.65 -8.87
C LEU A 87 -1.23 12.91 -8.21
N SER A 88 -2.10 13.76 -7.65
CA SER A 88 -1.66 14.96 -6.93
C SER A 88 -0.80 14.60 -5.71
N GLN A 89 -0.02 15.56 -5.22
CA GLN A 89 0.75 15.38 -4.00
C GLN A 89 -0.16 15.05 -2.82
N GLY A 90 -1.28 15.74 -2.67
CA GLY A 90 -2.24 15.47 -1.61
C GLY A 90 -2.81 14.05 -1.67
N GLN A 91 -3.24 13.61 -2.84
CA GLN A 91 -3.72 12.24 -3.05
C GLN A 91 -2.62 11.21 -2.76
N SER A 92 -1.39 11.50 -3.20
CA SER A 92 -0.24 10.61 -2.94
C SER A 92 0.10 10.52 -1.46
N MET A 93 -0.06 11.60 -0.71
CA MET A 93 0.10 11.61 0.76
C MET A 93 -1.00 10.81 1.47
N VAL A 94 -2.25 10.90 1.02
CA VAL A 94 -3.34 10.07 1.54
C VAL A 94 -3.04 8.58 1.28
N ASN A 95 -2.61 8.25 0.08
CA ASN A 95 -2.21 6.89 -0.29
C ASN A 95 -1.04 6.37 0.56
N PHE A 96 -0.05 7.22 0.82
CA PHE A 96 1.05 6.92 1.73
C PHE A 96 0.56 6.54 3.12
N CYS A 97 -0.31 7.38 3.71
CA CYS A 97 -0.86 7.13 5.04
C CYS A 97 -1.67 5.83 5.08
N ALA A 98 -2.53 5.60 4.09
CA ALA A 98 -3.34 4.39 4.00
C ALA A 98 -2.47 3.13 3.84
N ALA A 99 -1.41 3.22 3.03
CA ALA A 99 -0.47 2.12 2.84
C ALA A 99 0.38 1.83 4.08
N MET A 100 0.60 2.80 4.96
CA MET A 100 1.33 2.59 6.20
C MET A 100 0.59 1.62 7.15
N ILE A 101 -0.74 1.59 7.11
CA ILE A 101 -1.58 0.81 8.01
C ILE A 101 -2.53 -0.16 7.29
N TYR A 102 -2.24 -0.52 6.04
CA TYR A 102 -3.09 -1.43 5.27
C TYR A 102 -3.30 -2.79 5.95
N ASP A 103 -2.33 -3.23 6.74
CA ASP A 103 -2.35 -4.47 7.50
C ASP A 103 -2.74 -4.30 8.98
N ALA A 104 -3.37 -3.17 9.36
CA ALA A 104 -3.80 -2.92 10.74
C ALA A 104 -4.70 -4.02 11.30
N GLY A 105 -5.41 -4.74 10.46
CA GLY A 105 -6.24 -5.88 10.87
C GLY A 105 -5.47 -7.00 11.57
N PHE A 106 -4.17 -7.13 11.33
CA PHE A 106 -3.33 -8.08 12.04
C PHE A 106 -3.27 -7.82 13.55
N LEU A 107 -3.49 -6.58 13.99
CA LEU A 107 -3.57 -6.25 15.42
C LEU A 107 -4.77 -6.93 16.10
N GLY A 108 -5.75 -7.38 15.34
CA GLY A 108 -6.92 -8.13 15.84
C GLY A 108 -6.80 -9.65 15.70
N VAL A 109 -5.71 -10.16 15.14
CA VAL A 109 -5.43 -11.59 15.00
C VAL A 109 -4.62 -12.07 16.21
N ASP A 110 -4.82 -13.32 16.64
CA ASP A 110 -4.07 -13.91 17.76
C ASP A 110 -2.55 -13.78 17.51
N PRO A 111 -1.80 -13.10 18.40
CA PRO A 111 -0.36 -12.90 18.24
C PRO A 111 0.45 -14.19 18.14
N GLU A 112 -0.01 -15.27 18.77
CA GLU A 112 0.68 -16.57 18.74
C GLU A 112 0.78 -17.17 17.34
N ILE A 113 -0.09 -16.77 16.42
CA ILE A 113 -0.08 -17.26 15.04
C ILE A 113 1.25 -16.94 14.32
N TRP A 114 1.91 -15.85 14.71
CA TRP A 114 3.19 -15.43 14.15
C TRP A 114 4.38 -16.27 14.59
N ASN A 115 4.18 -17.11 15.59
CA ASN A 115 5.19 -18.03 16.11
C ASN A 115 5.06 -19.45 15.53
N ILE A 116 4.05 -19.70 14.68
CA ILE A 116 3.76 -21.00 14.12
C ILE A 116 4.46 -21.13 12.77
N GLU A 117 5.32 -22.15 12.65
CA GLU A 117 6.08 -22.38 11.41
C GLU A 117 5.20 -22.89 10.28
N LYS A 118 4.28 -23.79 10.58
CA LYS A 118 3.36 -24.37 9.61
C LYS A 118 1.92 -24.18 10.05
N LEU A 119 1.23 -23.30 9.35
CA LEU A 119 -0.16 -22.96 9.65
C LEU A 119 -1.12 -24.05 9.20
N SER A 120 -2.14 -24.32 10.04
CA SER A 120 -3.32 -25.09 9.65
C SER A 120 -4.20 -24.27 8.71
N GLU A 121 -5.16 -24.94 8.04
CA GLU A 121 -6.13 -24.22 7.20
C GLU A 121 -6.99 -23.24 8.01
N GLU A 122 -7.34 -23.58 9.24
CA GLU A 122 -8.06 -22.71 10.18
C GLU A 122 -7.24 -21.46 10.51
N GLN A 123 -5.93 -21.62 10.76
CA GLN A 123 -5.04 -20.49 11.05
C GLN A 123 -4.81 -19.60 9.83
N LYS A 124 -4.73 -20.18 8.63
CA LYS A 124 -4.69 -19.42 7.39
C LYS A 124 -5.96 -18.59 7.20
N ALA A 125 -7.13 -19.18 7.48
CA ALA A 125 -8.40 -18.47 7.44
C ALA A 125 -8.44 -17.30 8.45
N GLN A 126 -7.91 -17.49 9.66
CA GLN A 126 -7.78 -16.42 10.64
C GLN A 126 -6.89 -15.27 10.15
N ILE A 127 -5.79 -15.59 9.45
CA ILE A 127 -4.94 -14.56 8.84
C ILE A 127 -5.70 -13.79 7.77
N GLU A 128 -6.47 -14.46 6.93
CA GLU A 128 -7.27 -13.80 5.89
C GLU A 128 -8.34 -12.84 6.47
N GLU A 129 -8.81 -13.09 7.69
CA GLU A 129 -9.75 -12.20 8.37
C GLU A 129 -9.19 -10.81 8.67
N HIS A 130 -7.86 -10.60 8.63
CA HIS A 130 -7.27 -9.30 8.90
C HIS A 130 -7.83 -8.19 8.00
N VAL A 131 -8.24 -8.51 6.79
CA VAL A 131 -8.79 -7.52 5.85
C VAL A 131 -10.09 -6.91 6.36
N SER A 132 -10.92 -7.66 7.09
CA SER A 132 -12.15 -7.16 7.69
C SER A 132 -11.97 -6.60 9.10
N LEU A 133 -10.93 -7.03 9.82
CA LEU A 133 -10.67 -6.58 11.19
C LEU A 133 -10.06 -5.17 11.25
N ALA A 134 -9.52 -4.67 10.15
CA ALA A 134 -8.85 -3.38 10.11
C ALA A 134 -9.76 -2.20 10.46
N GLU A 135 -11.03 -2.28 10.17
CA GLU A 135 -12.01 -1.20 10.40
C GLU A 135 -12.00 -0.70 11.86
N LYS A 136 -11.76 -1.58 12.81
CA LYS A 136 -11.67 -1.25 14.25
C LYS A 136 -10.53 -0.26 14.57
N TYR A 137 -9.53 -0.16 13.70
CA TYR A 137 -8.33 0.63 13.91
C TYR A 137 -8.32 1.92 13.10
N LEU A 138 -9.42 2.25 12.40
CA LEU A 138 -9.51 3.39 11.50
C LEU A 138 -10.30 4.58 12.07
N ASP A 139 -10.71 4.56 13.31
CA ASP A 139 -11.57 5.60 13.91
C ASP A 139 -10.93 6.99 13.94
N PHE A 140 -9.60 7.06 14.00
CA PHE A 140 -8.86 8.32 14.02
C PHE A 140 -8.72 8.96 12.63
N VAL A 141 -9.05 8.23 11.57
CA VAL A 141 -8.92 8.71 10.19
C VAL A 141 -10.02 9.71 9.88
N PRO A 142 -9.69 10.91 9.35
CA PRO A 142 -10.70 11.87 8.91
C PRO A 142 -11.67 11.26 7.91
N LYS A 143 -12.96 11.58 8.05
CA LYS A 143 -14.03 11.00 7.21
C LYS A 143 -13.78 11.18 5.71
N LYS A 144 -13.21 12.32 5.30
CA LYS A 144 -12.91 12.60 3.88
C LYS A 144 -11.90 11.64 3.25
N TYR A 145 -11.08 10.96 4.07
CA TYR A 145 -10.08 9.98 3.62
C TYR A 145 -10.44 8.54 3.96
N TRP A 146 -11.44 8.35 4.80
CA TRP A 146 -11.75 7.04 5.39
C TRP A 146 -11.94 5.95 4.35
N GLN A 147 -12.64 6.22 3.24
CA GLN A 147 -12.90 5.22 2.21
C GLN A 147 -11.61 4.68 1.58
N ILE A 148 -10.61 5.53 1.40
CA ILE A 148 -9.30 5.12 0.85
C ILE A 148 -8.59 4.16 1.81
N PHE A 149 -8.62 4.45 3.11
CA PHE A 149 -8.06 3.57 4.14
C PHE A 149 -8.79 2.24 4.24
N ASP A 150 -10.13 2.27 4.19
CA ASP A 150 -10.95 1.07 4.21
C ASP A 150 -10.69 0.18 3.00
N ASP A 151 -10.65 0.77 1.81
CA ASP A 151 -10.30 0.06 0.57
C ASP A 151 -8.90 -0.53 0.60
N ALA A 152 -7.92 0.20 1.12
CA ALA A 152 -6.56 -0.27 1.29
C ALA A 152 -6.51 -1.53 2.16
N SER A 153 -7.23 -1.54 3.25
CA SER A 153 -7.26 -2.65 4.20
C SER A 153 -8.05 -3.85 3.69
N LYS A 154 -9.23 -3.60 3.13
CA LYS A 154 -10.16 -4.68 2.74
C LYS A 154 -9.86 -5.31 1.39
N LYS A 155 -9.20 -4.58 0.48
CA LYS A 155 -9.15 -4.98 -0.94
C LYS A 155 -7.75 -5.21 -1.50
N HIS A 156 -6.69 -5.10 -0.69
CA HIS A 156 -5.32 -5.25 -1.19
C HIS A 156 -4.95 -6.70 -1.54
N HIS A 157 -5.76 -7.70 -1.19
CA HIS A 157 -5.60 -9.08 -1.62
C HIS A 157 -6.48 -9.49 -2.80
N GLU A 158 -7.19 -8.55 -3.39
CA GLU A 158 -7.94 -8.81 -4.63
C GLU A 158 -6.97 -8.91 -5.82
N ASN A 159 -7.26 -9.82 -6.74
CA ASN A 159 -6.54 -10.00 -8.00
C ASN A 159 -7.42 -9.53 -9.16
N LEU A 160 -6.80 -8.96 -10.20
CA LEU A 160 -7.55 -8.39 -11.34
C LEU A 160 -8.50 -9.40 -12.01
N ASP A 161 -8.16 -10.68 -11.98
CA ASP A 161 -8.98 -11.75 -12.58
C ASP A 161 -10.12 -12.28 -11.67
N GLY A 162 -10.26 -11.70 -10.46
CA GLY A 162 -11.29 -12.13 -9.49
C GLY A 162 -10.92 -13.33 -8.64
N THR A 163 -9.69 -13.82 -8.72
CA THR A 163 -9.23 -14.96 -7.91
C THR A 163 -8.75 -14.59 -6.51
N GLY A 164 -8.69 -13.28 -6.20
CA GLY A 164 -8.31 -12.80 -4.89
C GLY A 164 -9.42 -12.88 -3.86
N TYR A 165 -9.24 -12.25 -2.73
CA TYR A 165 -10.22 -12.23 -1.65
C TYR A 165 -10.30 -10.83 -1.00
N PRO A 166 -11.37 -10.51 -0.25
CA PRO A 166 -12.48 -11.36 0.18
C PRO A 166 -13.66 -11.40 -0.80
N ASN A 167 -13.78 -10.44 -1.72
CA ASN A 167 -15.00 -10.24 -2.51
C ASN A 167 -14.88 -10.71 -3.97
N HIS A 168 -13.73 -11.21 -4.38
CA HIS A 168 -13.48 -11.64 -5.75
C HIS A 168 -13.76 -10.54 -6.79
N LEU A 169 -13.32 -9.33 -6.47
CA LEU A 169 -13.45 -8.17 -7.35
C LEU A 169 -12.58 -8.35 -8.60
N LYS A 170 -13.00 -7.73 -9.69
CA LYS A 170 -12.29 -7.80 -10.98
C LYS A 170 -11.94 -6.41 -11.49
N ASP A 171 -10.81 -6.32 -12.13
CA ASP A 171 -10.37 -5.14 -12.90
C ASP A 171 -10.68 -3.80 -12.23
N LYS A 172 -11.51 -2.97 -12.86
CA LYS A 172 -11.86 -1.62 -12.39
C LYS A 172 -12.67 -1.57 -11.10
N ASP A 173 -13.24 -2.70 -10.67
CA ASP A 173 -13.95 -2.77 -9.39
C ASP A 173 -12.98 -2.81 -8.21
N ILE A 174 -11.70 -3.08 -8.47
CA ILE A 174 -10.64 -2.99 -7.49
C ILE A 174 -10.14 -1.54 -7.43
N PRO A 175 -10.30 -0.85 -6.27
CA PRO A 175 -9.88 0.54 -6.13
C PRO A 175 -8.39 0.75 -6.43
N GLN A 176 -8.04 1.95 -6.88
CA GLN A 176 -6.65 2.31 -7.20
C GLN A 176 -5.69 2.02 -6.07
N ILE A 177 -6.04 2.42 -4.84
CA ILE A 177 -5.17 2.21 -3.67
C ILE A 177 -4.88 0.71 -3.44
N ALA A 178 -5.87 -0.14 -3.62
CA ALA A 178 -5.70 -1.59 -3.46
C ALA A 178 -4.76 -2.17 -4.53
N ARG A 179 -4.87 -1.73 -5.79
CA ARG A 179 -3.98 -2.15 -6.88
C ARG A 179 -2.54 -1.68 -6.68
N LEU A 180 -2.36 -0.46 -6.14
CA LEU A 180 -1.04 0.07 -5.77
C LEU A 180 -0.40 -0.77 -4.66
N ILE A 181 -1.13 -1.02 -3.59
CA ILE A 181 -0.63 -1.80 -2.45
C ILE A 181 -0.33 -3.24 -2.87
N ARG A 182 -1.20 -3.85 -3.69
CA ARG A 182 -1.00 -5.23 -4.16
C ARG A 182 0.36 -5.41 -4.84
N VAL A 183 0.73 -4.50 -5.71
CA VAL A 183 2.02 -4.51 -6.41
C VAL A 183 3.16 -4.16 -5.46
N ALA A 184 3.04 -3.08 -4.70
CA ALA A 184 4.07 -2.63 -3.78
C ALA A 184 4.39 -3.66 -2.70
N GLU A 185 3.38 -4.25 -2.07
CA GLU A 185 3.55 -5.30 -1.05
C GLU A 185 4.26 -6.52 -1.63
N THR A 186 3.85 -6.98 -2.79
CA THR A 186 4.44 -8.14 -3.44
C THR A 186 5.91 -7.89 -3.76
N TYR A 187 6.23 -6.71 -4.31
CA TYR A 187 7.62 -6.33 -4.60
C TYR A 187 8.46 -6.26 -3.32
N VAL A 188 7.98 -5.57 -2.29
CA VAL A 188 8.69 -5.45 -1.00
C VAL A 188 8.89 -6.83 -0.37
N SER A 189 7.89 -7.68 -0.41
CA SER A 189 7.98 -9.05 0.11
C SER A 189 9.05 -9.87 -0.61
N MET A 190 9.13 -9.79 -1.93
CA MET A 190 10.14 -10.51 -2.73
C MET A 190 11.55 -9.94 -2.55
N SER A 191 11.68 -8.63 -2.47
CA SER A 191 12.97 -7.93 -2.37
C SER A 191 13.50 -7.82 -0.95
N SER A 192 12.75 -8.26 0.05
CA SER A 192 13.13 -8.24 1.46
C SER A 192 13.51 -9.64 1.95
N ARG A 193 14.59 -9.70 2.76
CA ARG A 193 14.93 -10.93 3.44
C ARG A 193 13.89 -11.25 4.52
N ARG A 194 13.33 -12.45 4.46
CA ARG A 194 12.40 -13.01 5.45
C ARG A 194 13.06 -14.21 6.15
N ASN A 195 12.53 -14.64 7.31
CA ASN A 195 13.11 -15.70 8.15
C ASN A 195 13.43 -17.00 7.39
N TYR A 196 12.63 -17.33 6.37
CA TYR A 196 12.74 -18.59 5.63
C TYR A 196 13.04 -18.41 4.13
N ARG A 197 13.32 -17.16 3.71
CA ARG A 197 13.49 -16.85 2.30
C ARG A 197 14.50 -15.74 2.08
N ASN A 198 15.44 -15.97 1.16
CA ASN A 198 16.35 -14.92 0.69
C ASN A 198 15.60 -13.91 -0.19
N ALA A 199 16.06 -12.67 -0.14
CA ALA A 199 15.58 -11.63 -1.06
C ALA A 199 15.97 -12.01 -2.51
N VAL A 200 15.07 -11.75 -3.45
CA VAL A 200 15.40 -11.80 -4.89
C VAL A 200 15.85 -10.42 -5.35
N ASP A 201 16.60 -10.38 -6.44
CA ASP A 201 17.03 -9.12 -7.03
C ASP A 201 15.84 -8.39 -7.70
N LYS A 202 16.08 -7.12 -8.02
CA LYS A 202 15.09 -6.24 -8.64
C LYS A 202 14.54 -6.82 -9.94
N GLU A 203 15.42 -7.24 -10.83
CA GLU A 203 15.05 -7.75 -12.15
C GLU A 203 14.16 -8.98 -12.04
N THR A 204 14.50 -9.90 -11.14
CA THR A 204 13.69 -11.10 -10.88
C THR A 204 12.33 -10.74 -10.30
N ALA A 205 12.27 -9.80 -9.35
CA ALA A 205 11.01 -9.37 -8.75
C ALA A 205 10.08 -8.74 -9.80
N ILE A 206 10.60 -7.83 -10.62
CA ILE A 206 9.82 -7.19 -11.69
C ILE A 206 9.35 -8.22 -12.71
N GLN A 207 10.21 -9.15 -13.12
CA GLN A 207 9.84 -10.20 -14.06
C GLN A 207 8.68 -11.05 -13.53
N ARG A 208 8.74 -11.45 -12.27
CA ARG A 208 7.65 -12.23 -11.63
C ARG A 208 6.33 -11.47 -11.61
N LEU A 209 6.36 -10.16 -11.37
CA LEU A 209 5.15 -9.32 -11.44
C LEU A 209 4.61 -9.24 -12.86
N MET A 210 5.48 -9.08 -13.86
CA MET A 210 5.08 -9.00 -15.28
C MET A 210 4.51 -10.32 -15.81
N GLU A 211 4.92 -11.45 -15.28
CA GLU A 211 4.42 -12.78 -15.64
C GLU A 211 3.00 -13.05 -15.15
N LYS A 212 2.45 -12.18 -14.31
CA LYS A 212 1.11 -12.33 -13.71
C LYS A 212 0.22 -11.11 -13.99
N PRO A 213 0.00 -10.75 -15.27
CA PRO A 213 -0.87 -9.62 -15.60
C PRO A 213 -2.32 -9.83 -15.18
N GLU A 214 -2.71 -11.07 -14.94
CA GLU A 214 -4.03 -11.44 -14.40
C GLU A 214 -4.19 -11.07 -12.92
N TYR A 215 -3.10 -10.81 -12.19
CA TYR A 215 -3.12 -10.43 -10.76
C TYR A 215 -2.80 -8.96 -10.54
N TYR A 216 -1.78 -8.45 -11.23
CA TYR A 216 -1.17 -7.15 -10.97
C TYR A 216 -1.47 -6.15 -12.08
N ASP A 217 -1.81 -4.94 -11.68
CA ASP A 217 -2.02 -3.84 -12.62
C ASP A 217 -0.74 -3.56 -13.42
N ARG A 218 -0.82 -3.73 -14.74
CA ARG A 218 0.34 -3.60 -15.64
C ARG A 218 0.93 -2.19 -15.68
N ASP A 219 0.11 -1.16 -15.50
CA ASP A 219 0.59 0.23 -15.49
C ASP A 219 1.38 0.49 -14.21
N VAL A 220 0.93 -0.04 -13.09
CA VAL A 220 1.63 0.04 -11.81
C VAL A 220 2.96 -0.71 -11.89
N VAL A 221 2.98 -1.92 -12.44
CA VAL A 221 4.24 -2.70 -12.61
C VAL A 221 5.21 -1.99 -13.54
N ALA A 222 4.74 -1.41 -14.63
CA ALA A 222 5.59 -0.65 -15.56
C ALA A 222 6.24 0.56 -14.89
N VAL A 223 5.49 1.31 -14.09
CA VAL A 223 6.02 2.45 -13.34
C VAL A 223 6.98 1.98 -12.25
N LEU A 224 6.66 0.90 -11.57
CA LEU A 224 7.56 0.30 -10.58
C LEU A 224 8.94 -0.03 -11.17
N ASP A 225 8.98 -0.64 -12.35
CA ASP A 225 10.22 -0.97 -13.04
C ASP A 225 11.09 0.27 -13.31
N GLN A 226 10.48 1.41 -13.50
CA GLN A 226 11.19 2.67 -13.78
C GLN A 226 11.75 3.34 -12.52
N ILE A 227 11.13 3.14 -11.36
CA ILE A 227 11.46 3.88 -10.13
C ILE A 227 12.31 3.08 -9.13
N VAL A 228 12.48 1.78 -9.32
CA VAL A 228 13.28 0.93 -8.41
C VAL A 228 14.66 0.56 -8.97
#